data_f4adb04ba47be69d250c199a2aae9f60
#
_entry.id   f4adb04ba47be69d250c199a2aae9f60
#
_cell.length_a   1.000
_cell.length_b   1.000
_cell.length_c   1.000
_cell.angle_alpha   90.00
_cell.angle_beta   90.00
_cell.angle_gamma   90.00
#
_symmetry.space_group_name_H-M   'P 1'
#
loop_
_entity.id
_entity.type
_entity.pdbx_description
1 polymer ?
#
loop_
_entity_poly.entity_id
_entity_poly.type
_entity_poly.pdbx_seq_one_letter_code
_entity_poly.pdbx_strand_id
1 'polypeptide(L)'
;MALEIIRSKIYIFLAAASLSFLHTSNTFAFGAPSESDMPQSIKVNGKNISLQNLTSPIAGSSQTLRDGASIYTKNCILCHGDLLDGKGLYGESFYPSPANFLLTQSILSKPKSYSYWRIMKGGQGLPRKFEPWNSAMPSWEGVLTEEQIWKVIHFIYEKSKELSSAKNQEVSTPSIENGEKVYYKNCSICHGDKGAGDGPGAKV
;
A
#
# COMPACT_ATOMS: atom_id res chain seq x y z
N MET A 1 -36.15 16.63 83.24
CA MET A 1 -36.62 15.38 82.67
C MET A 1 -36.82 15.65 81.20
N ALA A 2 -35.82 15.48 80.39
CA ALA A 2 -35.90 15.61 78.92
C ALA A 2 -35.04 14.50 78.34
N LEU A 3 -35.66 13.58 77.65
CA LEU A 3 -35.00 12.50 76.93
C LEU A 3 -34.43 13.06 75.62
N GLU A 4 -33.14 13.16 75.54
CA GLU A 4 -32.50 13.43 74.26
C GLU A 4 -32.31 12.11 73.47
N ILE A 5 -33.04 12.03 72.40
CA ILE A 5 -32.92 10.93 71.42
C ILE A 5 -31.72 11.22 70.53
N ILE A 6 -30.66 10.48 70.77
CA ILE A 6 -29.49 10.50 69.91
C ILE A 6 -29.85 9.82 68.55
N ARG A 7 -30.07 10.62 67.53
CA ARG A 7 -30.16 10.13 66.10
C ARG A 7 -28.78 9.78 65.58
N SER A 8 -28.43 8.53 65.71
CA SER A 8 -27.27 7.98 65.01
C SER A 8 -27.53 8.02 63.49
N LYS A 9 -26.83 8.90 62.80
CA LYS A 9 -26.81 8.91 61.32
C LYS A 9 -25.88 7.80 60.84
N ILE A 10 -26.45 6.70 60.40
CA ILE A 10 -25.73 5.65 59.69
C ILE A 10 -25.51 6.16 58.28
N TYR A 11 -24.29 6.59 57.98
CA TYR A 11 -23.87 6.84 56.61
C TYR A 11 -23.58 5.51 55.95
N ILE A 12 -24.51 5.05 55.12
CA ILE A 12 -24.30 3.93 54.24
C ILE A 12 -23.42 4.47 53.09
N PHE A 13 -22.13 4.16 53.14
CA PHE A 13 -21.23 4.33 52.00
C PHE A 13 -21.62 3.29 50.95
N LEU A 14 -22.44 3.68 49.97
CA LEU A 14 -22.59 2.96 48.72
C LEU A 14 -21.28 3.16 47.92
N ALA A 15 -20.36 2.24 48.07
CA ALA A 15 -19.23 2.10 47.20
C ALA A 15 -19.81 1.66 45.81
N ALA A 16 -20.06 2.64 44.96
CA ALA A 16 -20.32 2.38 43.56
C ALA A 16 -19.04 1.80 42.98
N ALA A 17 -18.93 0.47 42.96
CA ALA A 17 -17.94 -0.22 42.16
C ALA A 17 -18.29 0.07 40.70
N SER A 18 -17.70 1.12 40.14
CA SER A 18 -17.67 1.35 38.71
C SER A 18 -16.86 0.21 38.07
N LEU A 19 -17.57 -0.84 37.64
CA LEU A 19 -17.04 -1.81 36.72
C LEU A 19 -16.74 -1.03 35.43
N SER A 20 -15.52 -0.54 35.32
CA SER A 20 -14.97 -0.11 34.04
C SER A 20 -14.87 -1.36 33.17
N PHE A 21 -15.93 -1.66 32.45
CA PHE A 21 -15.83 -2.52 31.28
C PHE A 21 -14.84 -1.86 30.37
N LEU A 22 -13.58 -2.31 30.42
CA LEU A 22 -12.62 -2.12 29.37
C LEU A 22 -13.23 -2.82 28.15
N HIS A 23 -14.06 -2.08 27.43
CA HIS A 23 -14.37 -2.42 26.06
C HIS A 23 -13.04 -2.33 25.33
N THR A 24 -12.33 -3.45 25.26
CA THR A 24 -11.34 -3.63 24.21
C THR A 24 -12.15 -3.62 22.91
N SER A 25 -12.36 -2.42 22.41
CA SER A 25 -12.81 -2.25 21.03
C SER A 25 -11.77 -2.94 20.18
N ASN A 26 -12.03 -4.20 19.84
CA ASN A 26 -11.38 -4.81 18.69
C ASN A 26 -11.82 -3.97 17.51
N THR A 27 -11.18 -2.83 17.32
CA THR A 27 -11.23 -2.11 16.07
C THR A 27 -10.58 -3.06 15.09
N PHE A 28 -11.43 -3.79 14.36
CA PHE A 28 -10.97 -4.47 13.15
C PHE A 28 -10.30 -3.39 12.32
N ALA A 29 -8.99 -3.44 12.26
CA ALA A 29 -8.22 -2.48 11.49
C ALA A 29 -8.47 -2.81 10.01
N PHE A 30 -9.51 -2.20 9.45
CA PHE A 30 -9.76 -2.18 8.01
C PHE A 30 -8.68 -1.33 7.33
N GLY A 31 -7.45 -1.77 7.40
CA GLY A 31 -6.30 -1.04 6.87
C GLY A 31 -5.37 -1.97 6.11
N ALA A 32 -4.53 -1.37 5.27
CA ALA A 32 -3.43 -2.11 4.68
C ALA A 32 -2.56 -2.71 5.80
N PRO A 33 -2.07 -3.95 5.65
CA PRO A 33 -1.19 -4.55 6.63
C PRO A 33 0.05 -3.66 6.85
N SER A 34 0.50 -3.60 8.08
CA SER A 34 1.70 -2.88 8.49
C SER A 34 2.96 -3.72 8.23
N GLU A 35 4.13 -3.13 8.40
CA GLU A 35 5.38 -3.87 8.34
C GLU A 35 5.47 -4.95 9.42
N SER A 36 4.92 -4.70 10.61
CA SER A 36 4.87 -5.69 11.70
C SER A 36 3.99 -6.90 11.41
N ASP A 37 3.16 -6.84 10.37
CA ASP A 37 2.34 -7.96 9.91
C ASP A 37 3.07 -8.86 8.90
N MET A 38 4.22 -8.41 8.41
CA MET A 38 5.05 -9.17 7.47
C MET A 38 5.61 -10.41 8.17
N PRO A 39 5.40 -11.62 7.62
CA PRO A 39 5.98 -12.83 8.19
C PRO A 39 7.50 -12.82 8.05
N GLN A 40 8.19 -13.59 8.91
CA GLN A 40 9.65 -13.72 8.81
C GLN A 40 10.09 -14.40 7.51
N SER A 41 9.27 -15.30 6.98
CA SER A 41 9.51 -16.00 5.72
C SER A 41 8.22 -16.37 5.02
N ILE A 42 8.32 -16.60 3.71
CA ILE A 42 7.23 -17.10 2.87
C ILE A 42 7.70 -18.28 2.03
N LYS A 43 6.78 -19.16 1.68
CA LYS A 43 7.05 -20.25 0.76
C LYS A 43 6.77 -19.78 -0.66
N VAL A 44 7.74 -19.82 -1.56
CA VAL A 44 7.63 -19.43 -2.97
C VAL A 44 8.13 -20.58 -3.83
N ASN A 45 7.30 -21.09 -4.71
CA ASN A 45 7.63 -22.23 -5.57
C ASN A 45 8.25 -23.41 -4.78
N GLY A 46 7.71 -23.70 -3.59
CA GLY A 46 8.19 -24.75 -2.70
C GLY A 46 9.41 -24.41 -1.86
N LYS A 47 10.11 -23.32 -2.12
CA LYS A 47 11.28 -22.85 -1.35
C LYS A 47 10.87 -21.86 -0.27
N ASN A 48 11.54 -21.93 0.88
CA ASN A 48 11.34 -20.97 1.97
C ASN A 48 12.23 -19.74 1.74
N ILE A 49 11.62 -18.58 1.58
CA ILE A 49 12.32 -17.29 1.37
C ILE A 49 12.20 -16.48 2.66
N SER A 50 13.34 -16.15 3.28
CA SER A 50 13.38 -15.22 4.40
C SER A 50 13.11 -13.81 3.90
N LEU A 51 12.17 -13.11 4.53
CA LEU A 51 11.85 -11.70 4.22
C LEU A 51 12.69 -10.73 5.06
N GLN A 52 13.30 -11.23 6.12
CA GLN A 52 14.26 -10.44 6.91
C GLN A 52 15.49 -10.21 6.05
N ASN A 53 15.88 -8.97 5.89
CA ASN A 53 17.04 -8.59 5.08
C ASN A 53 16.97 -8.98 3.60
N LEU A 54 15.79 -9.35 3.09
CA LEU A 54 15.63 -9.64 1.67
C LEU A 54 15.83 -8.35 0.85
N THR A 55 16.84 -8.38 0.01
CA THR A 55 17.16 -7.28 -0.91
C THR A 55 16.95 -7.70 -2.36
N SER A 56 16.78 -6.71 -3.23
CA SER A 56 16.68 -6.97 -4.65
C SER A 56 17.98 -7.59 -5.20
N PRO A 57 17.91 -8.70 -5.93
CA PRO A 57 19.08 -9.28 -6.60
C PRO A 57 19.48 -8.54 -7.88
N ILE A 58 18.67 -7.56 -8.30
CA ILE A 58 18.90 -6.78 -9.53
C ILE A 58 19.10 -5.29 -9.20
N ALA A 59 19.89 -4.61 -10.01
CA ALA A 59 20.10 -3.16 -9.88
C ALA A 59 18.90 -2.38 -10.41
N GLY A 60 18.64 -1.20 -9.81
CA GLY A 60 17.63 -0.25 -10.27
C GLY A 60 18.10 0.58 -11.48
N SER A 61 18.50 -0.06 -12.57
CA SER A 61 18.94 0.61 -13.80
C SER A 61 17.77 1.25 -14.55
N SER A 62 18.06 2.15 -15.49
CA SER A 62 17.03 2.71 -16.38
C SER A 62 16.26 1.63 -17.15
N GLN A 63 16.93 0.53 -17.53
CA GLN A 63 16.25 -0.59 -18.19
C GLN A 63 15.32 -1.31 -17.22
N THR A 64 15.77 -1.59 -15.98
CA THR A 64 14.95 -2.18 -14.93
C THR A 64 13.68 -1.36 -14.68
N LEU A 65 13.80 -0.02 -14.65
CA LEU A 65 12.66 0.86 -14.45
C LEU A 65 11.68 0.84 -15.64
N ARG A 66 12.17 0.81 -16.87
CA ARG A 66 11.30 0.69 -18.06
C ARG A 66 10.54 -0.63 -18.06
N ASP A 67 11.25 -1.74 -17.82
CA ASP A 67 10.63 -3.06 -17.74
C ASP A 67 9.59 -3.11 -16.62
N GLY A 68 9.92 -2.55 -15.44
CA GLY A 68 9.02 -2.44 -14.31
C GLY A 68 7.78 -1.61 -14.63
N ALA A 69 7.93 -0.49 -15.35
CA ALA A 69 6.81 0.33 -15.82
C ALA A 69 5.89 -0.48 -16.76
N SER A 70 6.44 -1.22 -17.69
CA SER A 70 5.67 -2.10 -18.58
C SER A 70 4.89 -3.16 -17.79
N ILE A 71 5.53 -3.81 -16.81
CA ILE A 71 4.86 -4.81 -15.96
C ILE A 71 3.74 -4.16 -15.16
N TYR A 72 3.97 -2.98 -14.58
CA TYR A 72 2.98 -2.22 -13.83
C TYR A 72 1.76 -1.87 -14.69
N THR A 73 1.99 -1.34 -15.88
CA THR A 73 0.93 -0.96 -16.81
C THR A 73 0.05 -2.16 -17.20
N LYS A 74 0.67 -3.32 -17.40
CA LYS A 74 -0.08 -4.54 -17.78
C LYS A 74 -0.90 -5.13 -16.66
N ASN A 75 -0.41 -5.07 -15.42
CA ASN A 75 -0.90 -5.92 -14.35
C ASN A 75 -1.45 -5.16 -13.14
N CYS A 76 -1.06 -3.90 -12.94
CA CYS A 76 -1.29 -3.19 -11.69
C CYS A 76 -2.12 -1.92 -11.85
N ILE A 77 -2.00 -1.23 -13.00
CA ILE A 77 -2.54 0.11 -13.23
C ILE A 77 -4.06 0.19 -13.06
N LEU A 78 -4.79 -0.86 -13.45
CA LEU A 78 -6.26 -0.87 -13.38
C LEU A 78 -6.79 -0.76 -11.94
N CYS A 79 -6.02 -1.18 -10.97
CA CYS A 79 -6.36 -1.05 -9.55
C CYS A 79 -5.59 0.09 -8.88
N HIS A 80 -4.28 0.18 -9.12
CA HIS A 80 -3.42 1.12 -8.40
C HIS A 80 -3.29 2.51 -9.03
N GLY A 81 -3.84 2.70 -10.25
CA GLY A 81 -3.84 3.98 -10.96
C GLY A 81 -2.50 4.30 -11.64
N ASP A 82 -2.54 5.17 -12.63
CA ASP A 82 -1.40 5.67 -13.38
C ASP A 82 -0.52 6.62 -12.55
N LEU A 83 -1.14 7.34 -11.61
CA LEU A 83 -0.46 8.18 -10.64
C LEU A 83 -0.03 7.43 -9.37
N LEU A 84 -0.17 6.12 -9.30
CA LEU A 84 0.16 5.30 -8.13
C LEU A 84 -0.63 5.68 -6.86
N ASP A 85 -1.79 6.31 -7.01
CA ASP A 85 -2.63 6.85 -5.95
C ASP A 85 -3.75 5.91 -5.46
N GLY A 86 -3.83 4.70 -6.03
CA GLY A 86 -4.86 3.72 -5.71
C GLY A 86 -6.20 3.94 -6.41
N LYS A 87 -6.27 4.91 -7.34
CA LYS A 87 -7.50 5.31 -8.05
C LYS A 87 -7.54 4.80 -9.48
N GLY A 88 -7.08 3.58 -9.71
CA GLY A 88 -7.26 2.91 -10.99
C GLY A 88 -8.73 2.65 -11.29
N LEU A 89 -9.05 2.33 -12.54
CA LEU A 89 -10.41 2.12 -13.03
C LEU A 89 -11.26 1.20 -12.13
N TYR A 90 -10.65 0.18 -11.56
CA TYR A 90 -11.31 -0.75 -10.63
C TYR A 90 -11.04 -0.41 -9.15
N GLY A 91 -10.19 0.58 -8.87
CA GLY A 91 -9.75 0.88 -7.51
C GLY A 91 -10.88 1.25 -6.56
N GLU A 92 -11.85 2.02 -7.05
CA GLU A 92 -12.99 2.48 -6.27
C GLU A 92 -14.00 1.36 -5.93
N SER A 93 -13.94 0.24 -6.65
CA SER A 93 -14.82 -0.91 -6.44
C SER A 93 -14.37 -1.85 -5.34
N PHE A 94 -13.17 -1.64 -4.78
CA PHE A 94 -12.61 -2.52 -3.76
C PHE A 94 -12.64 -1.90 -2.36
N TYR A 95 -12.91 -2.77 -1.39
CA TYR A 95 -12.77 -2.44 0.02
C TYR A 95 -12.02 -3.56 0.75
N PRO A 96 -10.85 -3.28 1.35
CA PRO A 96 -10.14 -1.99 1.33
C PRO A 96 -9.65 -1.60 -0.07
N SER A 97 -9.58 -0.28 -0.29
CA SER A 97 -9.10 0.27 -1.57
C SER A 97 -7.64 -0.11 -1.82
N PRO A 98 -7.21 -0.18 -3.09
CA PRO A 98 -5.81 -0.38 -3.43
C PRO A 98 -4.91 0.65 -2.76
N ALA A 99 -3.69 0.23 -2.43
CA ALA A 99 -2.74 1.10 -1.75
C ALA A 99 -2.42 2.36 -2.59
N ASN A 100 -2.49 3.53 -1.92
CA ASN A 100 -1.95 4.77 -2.44
C ASN A 100 -0.46 4.84 -2.09
N PHE A 101 0.40 4.75 -3.08
CA PHE A 101 1.85 4.72 -2.90
C PHE A 101 2.47 6.11 -2.69
N LEU A 102 1.68 7.18 -2.80
CA LEU A 102 2.15 8.57 -2.62
C LEU A 102 2.04 9.08 -1.18
N LEU A 103 1.37 8.35 -0.31
CA LEU A 103 1.21 8.75 1.08
C LEU A 103 2.53 8.59 1.85
N THR A 104 2.79 9.49 2.79
CA THR A 104 4.03 9.53 3.59
C THR A 104 4.32 8.23 4.33
N GLN A 105 3.27 7.54 4.80
CA GLN A 105 3.37 6.24 5.47
C GLN A 105 3.10 5.05 4.53
N SER A 106 3.28 5.27 3.23
CA SER A 106 3.03 4.27 2.20
C SER A 106 4.23 3.32 2.01
N ILE A 107 4.41 2.91 0.78
CA ILE A 107 5.46 1.99 0.37
C ILE A 107 6.87 2.51 0.63
N LEU A 108 7.10 3.85 0.54
CA LEU A 108 8.43 4.44 0.70
C LEU A 108 8.99 4.32 2.11
N SER A 109 8.11 4.19 3.13
CA SER A 109 8.52 3.98 4.52
C SER A 109 8.76 2.52 4.89
N LYS A 110 8.51 1.60 3.97
CA LYS A 110 8.60 0.16 4.19
C LYS A 110 9.76 -0.44 3.41
N PRO A 111 10.37 -1.53 3.91
CA PRO A 111 11.42 -2.22 3.16
C PRO A 111 10.84 -2.84 1.88
N LYS A 112 11.67 -2.96 0.84
CA LYS A 112 11.23 -3.57 -0.44
C LYS A 112 10.78 -5.02 -0.27
N SER A 113 11.27 -5.74 0.73
CA SER A 113 10.80 -7.08 1.10
C SER A 113 9.32 -7.11 1.49
N TYR A 114 8.78 -6.03 2.08
CA TYR A 114 7.35 -5.89 2.32
C TYR A 114 6.55 -5.92 1.00
N SER A 115 6.98 -5.14 0.02
CA SER A 115 6.33 -5.12 -1.30
C SER A 115 6.48 -6.44 -2.03
N TYR A 116 7.64 -7.09 -1.91
CA TYR A 116 7.85 -8.42 -2.45
C TYR A 116 6.85 -9.42 -1.86
N TRP A 117 6.69 -9.47 -0.55
CA TRP A 117 5.68 -10.29 0.11
C TRP A 117 4.27 -9.99 -0.40
N ARG A 118 3.89 -8.70 -0.46
CA ARG A 118 2.55 -8.29 -0.86
C ARG A 118 2.22 -8.69 -2.30
N ILE A 119 3.16 -8.51 -3.22
CA ILE A 119 2.99 -8.89 -4.62
C ILE A 119 2.97 -10.40 -4.76
N MET A 120 3.91 -11.11 -4.14
CA MET A 120 3.96 -12.58 -4.20
C MET A 120 2.68 -13.23 -3.71
N LYS A 121 2.18 -12.81 -2.54
CA LYS A 121 1.10 -13.53 -1.84
C LYS A 121 -0.28 -12.88 -1.97
N GLY A 122 -0.36 -11.63 -2.36
CA GLY A 122 -1.62 -10.92 -2.48
C GLY A 122 -2.43 -10.87 -1.19
N GLY A 123 -3.73 -10.80 -1.30
CA GLY A 123 -4.66 -10.81 -0.17
C GLY A 123 -4.67 -12.13 0.59
N GLN A 124 -4.48 -13.25 -0.08
CA GLN A 124 -4.42 -14.57 0.52
C GLN A 124 -3.21 -14.77 1.45
N GLY A 125 -2.16 -13.98 1.27
CA GLY A 125 -0.98 -14.00 2.14
C GLY A 125 -1.11 -13.18 3.41
N LEU A 126 -2.28 -12.65 3.71
CA LEU A 126 -2.51 -11.86 4.91
C LEU A 126 -2.72 -12.74 6.15
N PRO A 127 -2.25 -12.31 7.34
CA PRO A 127 -2.59 -12.93 8.60
C PRO A 127 -4.12 -13.00 8.84
N ARG A 128 -4.57 -14.02 9.57
CA ARG A 128 -5.99 -14.27 9.86
C ARG A 128 -6.73 -13.09 10.52
N LYS A 129 -6.03 -12.22 11.22
CA LYS A 129 -6.63 -11.03 11.82
C LYS A 129 -7.27 -10.06 10.82
N PHE A 130 -6.97 -10.22 9.53
CA PHE A 130 -7.58 -9.46 8.44
C PHE A 130 -8.82 -10.14 7.84
N GLU A 131 -9.16 -11.36 8.27
CA GLU A 131 -10.39 -12.03 7.84
C GLU A 131 -11.62 -11.34 8.45
N PRO A 132 -12.76 -11.36 7.76
CA PRO A 132 -13.02 -11.90 6.43
C PRO A 132 -12.69 -10.92 5.29
N TRP A 133 -12.22 -9.73 5.60
CA TRP A 133 -11.98 -8.64 4.66
C TRP A 133 -10.55 -8.67 4.10
N ASN A 134 -10.22 -9.77 3.46
CA ASN A 134 -8.96 -9.90 2.77
C ASN A 134 -8.86 -8.89 1.62
N SER A 135 -7.64 -8.39 1.39
CA SER A 135 -7.36 -7.54 0.22
C SER A 135 -7.71 -8.29 -1.06
N ALA A 136 -8.38 -7.61 -2.00
CA ALA A 136 -8.68 -8.16 -3.33
C ALA A 136 -7.43 -8.28 -4.23
N MET A 137 -6.26 -7.82 -3.76
CA MET A 137 -5.02 -7.95 -4.51
C MET A 137 -4.71 -9.43 -4.80
N PRO A 138 -4.56 -9.83 -6.07
CA PRO A 138 -4.24 -11.21 -6.42
C PRO A 138 -2.81 -11.58 -6.00
N SER A 139 -2.55 -12.87 -5.83
CA SER A 139 -1.19 -13.40 -5.76
C SER A 139 -0.58 -13.39 -7.15
N TRP A 140 0.65 -12.91 -7.26
CA TRP A 140 1.42 -12.92 -8.50
C TRP A 140 2.45 -14.05 -8.56
N GLU A 141 2.48 -14.91 -7.52
CA GLU A 141 3.27 -16.14 -7.53
C GLU A 141 2.83 -17.04 -8.68
N GLY A 142 3.78 -17.48 -9.50
CA GLY A 142 3.50 -18.31 -10.68
C GLY A 142 2.97 -17.55 -11.91
N VAL A 143 2.61 -16.26 -11.76
CA VAL A 143 2.19 -15.38 -12.87
C VAL A 143 3.36 -14.52 -13.33
N LEU A 144 4.07 -13.90 -12.38
CA LEU A 144 5.27 -13.13 -12.64
C LEU A 144 6.50 -13.89 -12.11
N THR A 145 7.62 -13.78 -12.83
CA THR A 145 8.90 -14.28 -12.32
C THR A 145 9.40 -13.41 -11.15
N GLU A 146 10.27 -13.93 -10.31
CA GLU A 146 10.87 -13.15 -9.22
C GLU A 146 11.57 -11.90 -9.74
N GLU A 147 12.26 -11.99 -10.86
CA GLU A 147 12.91 -10.85 -11.51
C GLU A 147 11.89 -9.79 -11.94
N GLN A 148 10.77 -10.19 -12.53
CA GLN A 148 9.69 -9.27 -12.91
C GLN A 148 9.08 -8.58 -11.69
N ILE A 149 8.90 -9.30 -10.59
CA ILE A 149 8.43 -8.72 -9.33
C ILE A 149 9.43 -7.67 -8.81
N TRP A 150 10.72 -7.95 -8.85
CA TRP A 150 11.72 -6.95 -8.45
C TRP A 150 11.76 -5.74 -9.38
N LYS A 151 11.59 -5.93 -10.70
CA LYS A 151 11.50 -4.83 -11.65
C LYS A 151 10.33 -3.90 -11.34
N VAL A 152 9.14 -4.45 -11.10
CA VAL A 152 7.97 -3.62 -10.76
C VAL A 152 8.12 -2.95 -9.40
N ILE A 153 8.75 -3.58 -8.42
CA ILE A 153 9.05 -2.95 -7.12
C ILE A 153 9.99 -1.75 -7.31
N HIS A 154 11.06 -1.90 -8.08
CA HIS A 154 11.97 -0.78 -8.38
C HIS A 154 11.22 0.39 -9.02
N PHE A 155 10.39 0.10 -10.03
CA PHE A 155 9.58 1.12 -10.69
C PHE A 155 8.65 1.84 -9.69
N ILE A 156 7.87 1.10 -8.90
CA ILE A 156 6.93 1.70 -7.94
C ILE A 156 7.67 2.62 -6.96
N TYR A 157 8.80 2.18 -6.39
CA TYR A 157 9.55 2.99 -5.41
C TYR A 157 10.11 4.27 -6.04
N GLU A 158 10.74 4.18 -7.20
CA GLU A 158 11.33 5.35 -7.86
C GLU A 158 10.25 6.32 -8.35
N LYS A 159 9.17 5.79 -8.95
CA LYS A 159 8.08 6.64 -9.45
C LYS A 159 7.30 7.29 -8.31
N SER A 160 7.05 6.58 -7.21
CA SER A 160 6.41 7.16 -6.02
C SER A 160 7.25 8.28 -5.41
N LYS A 161 8.57 8.09 -5.33
CA LYS A 161 9.50 9.10 -4.86
C LYS A 161 9.50 10.35 -5.75
N GLU A 162 9.53 10.14 -7.06
CA GLU A 162 9.45 11.22 -8.04
C GLU A 162 8.15 12.02 -7.90
N LEU A 163 7.00 11.35 -7.90
CA LEU A 163 5.69 11.99 -7.81
C LEU A 163 5.47 12.70 -6.47
N SER A 164 5.94 12.11 -5.37
CA SER A 164 5.86 12.73 -4.04
C SER A 164 6.75 13.99 -3.96
N SER A 165 7.89 14.00 -4.62
CA SER A 165 8.78 15.17 -4.68
C SER A 165 8.19 16.27 -5.56
N ALA A 166 7.57 15.92 -6.69
CA ALA A 166 6.92 16.85 -7.59
C ALA A 166 5.72 17.57 -6.94
N LYS A 167 5.00 16.88 -6.03
CA LYS A 167 3.88 17.47 -5.28
C LYS A 167 4.30 18.58 -4.33
N ASN A 168 5.56 18.60 -3.90
CA ASN A 168 6.14 19.63 -3.03
C ASN A 168 6.80 20.79 -3.79
N GLN A 169 6.88 20.69 -5.13
CA GLN A 169 7.31 21.80 -5.97
C GLN A 169 6.07 22.60 -6.36
N GLU A 170 6.17 23.93 -6.27
CA GLU A 170 5.12 24.82 -6.78
C GLU A 170 4.74 24.40 -8.19
N VAL A 171 3.43 24.24 -8.40
CA VAL A 171 2.89 23.89 -9.72
C VAL A 171 3.38 24.99 -10.68
N SER A 172 4.33 24.64 -11.52
CA SER A 172 4.78 25.56 -12.58
C SER A 172 3.56 26.01 -13.36
N THR A 173 3.51 27.29 -13.65
CA THR A 173 2.42 27.91 -14.41
C THR A 173 2.08 27.03 -15.63
N PRO A 174 0.80 26.66 -15.86
CA PRO A 174 0.43 25.86 -17.01
C PRO A 174 0.97 26.51 -18.30
N SER A 175 1.76 25.81 -19.05
CA SER A 175 2.28 26.24 -20.35
C SER A 175 2.38 25.05 -21.28
N ILE A 176 2.34 25.28 -22.60
CA ILE A 176 2.52 24.22 -23.60
C ILE A 176 3.86 23.52 -23.40
N GLU A 177 4.93 24.28 -23.15
CA GLU A 177 6.28 23.73 -22.94
C GLU A 177 6.34 22.84 -21.69
N ASN A 178 5.71 23.24 -20.59
CA ASN A 178 5.63 22.43 -19.40
C ASN A 178 4.75 21.19 -19.62
N GLY A 179 3.63 21.33 -20.35
CA GLY A 179 2.77 20.23 -20.74
C GLY A 179 3.50 19.20 -21.60
N GLU A 180 4.29 19.63 -22.55
CA GLU A 180 5.13 18.81 -23.40
C GLU A 180 6.14 17.99 -22.57
N LYS A 181 6.88 18.64 -21.67
CA LYS A 181 7.81 17.97 -20.76
C LYS A 181 7.12 16.91 -19.88
N VAL A 182 5.93 17.25 -19.36
CA VAL A 182 5.12 16.30 -18.58
C VAL A 182 4.66 15.12 -19.43
N TYR A 183 4.22 15.40 -20.68
CA TYR A 183 3.80 14.37 -21.61
C TYR A 183 4.91 13.39 -21.93
N TYR A 184 6.07 13.87 -22.36
CA TYR A 184 7.21 13.00 -22.68
C TYR A 184 7.68 12.20 -21.47
N LYS A 185 7.63 12.78 -20.28
CA LYS A 185 8.09 12.13 -19.07
C LYS A 185 7.13 11.04 -18.56
N ASN A 186 5.82 11.21 -18.74
CA ASN A 186 4.82 10.39 -18.06
C ASN A 186 3.85 9.67 -19.00
N CYS A 187 3.62 10.17 -20.21
CA CYS A 187 2.56 9.70 -21.09
C CYS A 187 3.09 9.03 -22.36
N SER A 188 4.22 9.49 -22.90
CA SER A 188 4.74 9.03 -24.19
C SER A 188 5.11 7.56 -24.19
N ILE A 189 5.42 6.97 -23.04
CA ILE A 189 5.75 5.55 -22.92
C ILE A 189 4.59 4.64 -23.41
N CYS A 190 3.36 5.06 -23.21
CA CYS A 190 2.16 4.35 -23.68
C CYS A 190 1.58 5.00 -24.93
N HIS A 191 1.48 6.34 -24.93
CA HIS A 191 0.80 7.07 -25.99
C HIS A 191 1.71 7.37 -27.21
N GLY A 192 3.01 7.08 -27.14
CA GLY A 192 3.98 7.43 -28.16
C GLY A 192 4.31 8.92 -28.19
N ASP A 193 5.39 9.31 -28.85
CA ASP A 193 5.87 10.70 -28.85
C ASP A 193 4.91 11.68 -29.52
N LYS A 194 4.02 11.17 -30.37
CA LYS A 194 3.02 11.96 -31.10
C LYS A 194 1.58 11.69 -30.63
N GLY A 195 1.39 10.95 -29.56
CA GLY A 195 0.06 10.60 -29.06
C GLY A 195 -0.67 9.56 -29.93
N ALA A 196 0.03 8.83 -30.78
CA ALA A 196 -0.55 7.87 -31.71
C ALA A 196 -0.85 6.48 -31.09
N GLY A 197 -0.59 6.29 -29.81
CA GLY A 197 -0.76 5.01 -29.13
C GLY A 197 0.30 3.99 -29.48
N ASP A 198 1.41 4.39 -30.09
CA ASP A 198 2.51 3.56 -30.58
C ASP A 198 3.72 3.54 -29.65
N GLY A 199 3.55 4.01 -28.44
CA GLY A 199 4.60 3.98 -27.41
C GLY A 199 5.07 2.56 -27.09
N PRO A 200 6.31 2.40 -26.61
CA PRO A 200 6.86 1.06 -26.30
C PRO A 200 6.03 0.28 -25.28
N GLY A 201 5.27 0.95 -24.43
CA GLY A 201 4.35 0.31 -23.48
C GLY A 201 2.99 -0.08 -24.05
N ALA A 202 2.65 0.38 -25.27
CA ALA A 202 1.40 0.03 -25.95
C ALA A 202 1.52 -1.25 -26.79
N LYS A 203 2.75 -1.66 -27.12
CA LYS A 203 3.01 -2.88 -27.90
C LYS A 203 3.00 -4.09 -26.95
N VAL A 204 1.82 -4.65 -26.79
CA VAL A 204 1.57 -5.87 -26.02
C VAL A 204 0.93 -6.92 -26.90
#